data_24781a09c599f0894e63955105671e48
#
_entry.id   24781a09c599f0894e63955105671e48
#
_cell.length_a   1.000
_cell.length_b   1.000
_cell.length_c   1.000
_cell.angle_alpha   90.00
_cell.angle_beta   90.00
_cell.angle_gamma   90.00
#
_symmetry.space_group_name_H-M   'P 1'
#
loop_
_entity.id
_entity.type
_entity.pdbx_description
1 polymer ?
#
loop_
_entity_poly.entity_id
_entity_poly.type
_entity_poly.pdbx_seq_one_letter_code
_entity_poly.pdbx_strand_id
1 'polypeptide(L)' 'MTYHELWLKYQRISNINTLRARKKDTPEAYERAQSREKLIMKAFFNDVKRYIKPEDL' A
#
# COMPACT_ATOMS: atom_id res chain seq x y z
N MET A 1 1.67 8.07 -15.73
CA MET A 1 1.80 6.85 -14.88
C MET A 1 0.59 5.96 -15.10
N THR A 2 0.81 4.66 -15.36
CA THR A 2 -0.29 3.72 -15.56
C THR A 2 -0.79 3.15 -14.24
N TYR A 3 -2.00 2.59 -14.26
CA TYR A 3 -2.55 1.90 -13.09
C TYR A 3 -1.62 0.78 -12.61
N HIS A 4 -1.08 0.01 -13.55
CA HIS A 4 -0.18 -1.10 -13.24
C HIS A 4 1.10 -0.62 -12.54
N GLU A 5 1.67 0.51 -12.98
CA GLU A 5 2.85 1.09 -12.35
C GLU A 5 2.56 1.52 -10.92
N LEU A 6 1.41 2.16 -10.69
CA LEU A 6 0.97 2.53 -9.34
C LEU A 6 0.76 1.30 -8.47
N TRP A 7 0.09 0.28 -9.02
CA TRP A 7 -0.16 -0.97 -8.30
C TRP A 7 1.15 -1.62 -7.84
N LEU A 8 2.14 -1.72 -8.73
CA LEU A 8 3.45 -2.28 -8.39
C LEU A 8 4.17 -1.48 -7.31
N LYS A 9 4.12 -0.15 -7.40
CA LYS A 9 4.73 0.73 -6.40
C LYS A 9 4.15 0.47 -5.01
N TYR A 10 2.84 0.47 -4.89
CA TYR A 10 2.17 0.29 -3.60
C TYR A 10 2.23 -1.16 -3.11
N GLN A 11 2.30 -2.12 -4.02
CA GLN A 11 2.51 -3.52 -3.66
C GLN A 11 3.85 -3.72 -2.96
N ARG A 12 4.91 -3.06 -3.45
CA ARG A 12 6.23 -3.09 -2.80
C ARG A 12 6.17 -2.50 -1.39
N ILE A 13 5.52 -1.35 -1.25
CA ILE A 13 5.37 -0.69 0.06
C ILE A 13 4.62 -1.61 1.03
N SER A 14 3.53 -2.21 0.57
CA SER A 14 2.73 -3.14 1.37
C SER A 14 3.54 -4.38 1.78
N ASN A 15 4.31 -4.94 0.85
CA ASN A 15 5.16 -6.11 1.13
C ASN A 15 6.22 -5.80 2.18
N ILE A 16 6.87 -4.64 2.09
CA ILE A 16 7.87 -4.21 3.07
C ILE A 16 7.22 -4.06 4.45
N ASN A 17 6.03 -3.47 4.50
CA ASN A 17 5.28 -3.31 5.74
C ASN A 17 5.00 -4.67 6.40
N THR A 18 4.53 -5.63 5.62
CA THR A 18 4.24 -7.00 6.08
C THR A 18 5.51 -7.72 6.57
N LEU A 19 6.59 -7.62 5.81
CA LEU A 19 7.85 -8.28 6.14
C LEU A 19 8.44 -7.74 7.45
N ARG A 20 8.34 -6.44 7.69
CA ARG A 20 8.81 -5.84 8.94
C ARG A 20 8.02 -6.37 10.13
N ALA A 21 6.71 -6.50 9.99
CA ALA A 21 5.86 -7.03 11.05
C ALA A 21 6.19 -8.49 11.36
N ARG A 22 6.39 -9.31 10.32
CA ARG A 22 6.77 -10.72 10.47
C ARG A 22 8.12 -10.89 11.15
N LYS A 23 9.07 -9.99 10.84
CA LYS A 23 10.40 -10.03 11.41
C LYS A 23 10.38 -9.79 12.92
N LYS A 24 9.56 -8.85 13.38
CA LYS A 24 9.40 -8.57 14.81
C LYS A 24 8.54 -9.62 15.51
N ASP A 25 7.53 -10.13 14.81
CA ASP A 25 6.63 -11.19 15.26
C ASP A 25 6.02 -10.93 16.65
N THR A 26 5.51 -9.72 16.85
CA THR A 26 4.79 -9.34 18.07
C THR A 26 3.38 -8.86 17.72
N PRO A 27 2.40 -9.00 18.63
CA PRO A 27 1.06 -8.47 18.37
C PRO A 27 1.06 -6.97 18.05
N GLU A 28 1.89 -6.19 18.75
CA GLU A 28 2.01 -4.75 18.54
C GLU A 28 2.52 -4.43 17.14
N ALA A 29 3.48 -5.23 16.64
CA ALA A 29 4.02 -5.04 15.29
C ALA A 29 2.95 -5.29 14.23
N TYR A 30 2.13 -6.30 14.40
CA TYR A 30 1.02 -6.61 13.48
C TYR A 30 -0.06 -5.54 13.52
N GLU A 31 -0.40 -5.02 14.69
CA GLU A 31 -1.36 -3.92 14.82
C GLU A 31 -0.87 -2.66 14.11
N ARG A 32 0.39 -2.30 14.30
CA ARG A 32 1.01 -1.16 13.62
C ARG A 32 1.03 -1.35 12.11
N ALA A 33 1.32 -2.57 11.65
CA ALA A 33 1.32 -2.89 10.22
C ALA A 33 -0.07 -2.75 9.62
N GLN A 34 -1.12 -3.18 10.32
CA GLN A 34 -2.50 -3.02 9.87
C GLN A 34 -2.89 -1.54 9.76
N SER A 35 -2.50 -0.73 10.73
CA SER A 35 -2.76 0.72 10.68
C SER A 35 -2.04 1.38 9.51
N ARG A 36 -0.78 1.02 9.26
CA ARG A 36 -0.02 1.50 8.09
C ARG A 36 -0.65 1.04 6.78
N GLU A 37 -1.14 -0.20 6.73
CA GLU A 37 -1.77 -0.74 5.52
C GLU A 37 -2.99 0.07 5.12
N LYS A 38 -3.81 0.50 6.07
CA LYS A 38 -4.94 1.38 5.81
C LYS A 38 -4.50 2.69 5.18
N LEU A 39 -3.40 3.28 5.69
CA LEU A 39 -2.85 4.52 5.14
C LEU A 39 -2.26 4.30 3.73
N ILE A 40 -1.59 3.17 3.52
CA ILE A 40 -1.04 2.79 2.22
C ILE A 40 -2.16 2.68 1.19
N MET A 41 -3.24 1.99 1.52
CA MET A 41 -4.39 1.83 0.63
C MET A 41 -5.05 3.17 0.33
N LYS A 42 -5.20 4.03 1.34
CA LYS A 42 -5.77 5.37 1.16
C LYS A 42 -4.92 6.20 0.20
N ALA A 43 -3.60 6.16 0.37
CA ALA A 43 -2.67 6.86 -0.52
C ALA A 43 -2.74 6.31 -1.94
N PHE A 44 -2.86 5.00 -2.10
CA PHE A 44 -3.02 4.36 -3.40
C PHE A 44 -4.27 4.85 -4.12
N PHE A 45 -5.42 4.85 -3.45
CA PHE A 45 -6.66 5.33 -4.04
C PHE A 45 -6.59 6.82 -4.41
N ASN A 46 -5.95 7.63 -3.58
CA ASN A 46 -5.76 9.05 -3.88
C ASN A 46 -4.89 9.24 -5.13
N ASP A 47 -3.83 8.45 -5.27
CA ASP A 47 -2.96 8.50 -6.44
C ASP A 47 -3.67 7.99 -7.69
N VAL A 48 -4.50 6.96 -7.58
CA VAL A 48 -5.32 6.48 -8.71
C VAL A 48 -6.22 7.61 -9.21
N LYS A 49 -6.89 8.31 -8.31
CA LYS A 49 -7.75 9.43 -8.67
C LYS A 49 -6.98 10.57 -9.32
N ARG A 50 -5.74 10.80 -8.87
CA ARG A 50 -4.91 11.91 -9.33
C ARG A 50 -4.27 11.65 -10.70
N TYR A 51 -3.75 10.44 -10.93
CA TYR A 51 -2.91 10.15 -12.08
C TYR A 51 -3.55 9.26 -13.13
N ILE A 52 -4.62 8.57 -12.81
CA ILE A 52 -5.28 7.64 -13.73
C ILE A 52 -6.60 8.26 -14.18
N LYS A 53 -6.77 8.37 -15.51
CA LYS A 53 -8.02 8.89 -16.08
C LYS A 53 -9.12 7.84 -15.97
N PRO A 54 -10.40 8.24 -15.79
CA PRO A 54 -11.50 7.29 -15.71
C PRO A 54 -11.57 6.31 -16.86
N GLU A 55 -11.22 6.75 -18.08
CA GLU A 55 -11.23 5.88 -19.26
C GLU A 55 -10.15 4.80 -19.23
N ASP A 56 -9.15 4.92 -18.39
CA ASP A 56 -8.05 3.96 -18.27
C ASP A 56 -8.27 2.93 -17.15
N LEU A 57 -9.38 3.03 -16.45
CA LEU A 57 -9.70 2.10 -15.36
C LEU A 57 -10.46 0.86 -15.83
#